data_570ea047e536181d8f0843934daa440b
#
_entry.id   570ea047e536181d8f0843934daa440b
#
_cell.length_a   1.000
_cell.length_b   1.000
_cell.length_c   1.000
_cell.angle_alpha   90.00
_cell.angle_beta   90.00
_cell.angle_gamma   90.00
#
_symmetry.space_group_name_H-M   'P 1'
#
loop_
_entity.id
_entity.type
_entity.pdbx_description
1 polymer ?
#
loop_
_entity_poly.entity_id
_entity_poly.type
_entity_poly.pdbx_seq_one_letter_code
_entity_poly.pdbx_strand_id
1 'polypeptide(L)'
;MKYAITAVTGRFGQVAMKTLADLVPAEQIIGLARNTEKATKMVPAGVTVRPGDYNDVATLTESLKGVDRLLFISSQPGGDVPRAQQHLNVIEAAKKAGVKWIAYTSFPHADQATGALASDHIQTEKALAASGIDHTFLRNNWYLENEMDSIKGALAGQPFVYGAGEGHVGWALEHDYAEAAAKVLVNDQPKAIYEFAGAPATYADLAQAISELTNQEFKVVSLDAADYRQSLEDNGLPAEVAEIVTGIIQTMIQDGDLDETTSDLPDVLGRPLPSLKEALQTIIK
;
A
#
# COMPACT_ATOMS: atom_id res chain seq x y z
N MET A 1 -3.89 25.39 -7.93
CA MET A 1 -3.80 23.98 -8.28
C MET A 1 -4.79 23.22 -7.41
N LYS A 2 -5.49 22.23 -7.96
CA LYS A 2 -6.42 21.37 -7.20
C LYS A 2 -5.85 19.95 -7.13
N TYR A 3 -5.83 19.41 -5.94
CA TYR A 3 -5.34 18.06 -5.64
C TYR A 3 -6.51 17.16 -5.28
N ALA A 4 -6.46 15.91 -5.72
CA ALA A 4 -7.43 14.93 -5.28
C ALA A 4 -6.73 13.68 -4.73
N ILE A 5 -7.35 13.01 -3.76
CA ILE A 5 -6.93 11.73 -3.22
C ILE A 5 -8.12 10.78 -3.27
N THR A 6 -7.92 9.58 -3.82
CA THR A 6 -8.94 8.53 -3.80
C THR A 6 -8.90 7.75 -2.49
N ALA A 7 -9.94 6.96 -2.21
CA ALA A 7 -10.00 6.04 -1.07
C ALA A 7 -9.71 6.69 0.31
N VAL A 8 -10.11 7.96 0.52
CA VAL A 8 -9.77 8.76 1.71
C VAL A 8 -10.34 8.24 3.04
N THR A 9 -11.19 7.22 3.03
CA THR A 9 -11.69 6.56 4.24
C THR A 9 -10.86 5.37 4.70
N GLY A 10 -9.88 4.93 3.89
CA GLY A 10 -8.89 3.92 4.24
C GLY A 10 -7.77 4.50 5.09
N ARG A 11 -6.99 3.64 5.79
CA ARG A 11 -5.86 4.08 6.64
C ARG A 11 -4.85 4.91 5.85
N PHE A 12 -4.37 4.40 4.74
CA PHE A 12 -3.46 5.12 3.84
C PHE A 12 -4.03 6.47 3.39
N GLY A 13 -5.27 6.47 2.90
CA GLY A 13 -5.93 7.70 2.42
C GLY A 13 -6.11 8.76 3.49
N GLN A 14 -6.38 8.38 4.74
CA GLN A 14 -6.51 9.31 5.86
C GLN A 14 -5.17 9.99 6.20
N VAL A 15 -4.08 9.22 6.23
CA VAL A 15 -2.74 9.76 6.50
C VAL A 15 -2.32 10.68 5.36
N ALA A 16 -2.44 10.23 4.11
CA ALA A 16 -2.13 11.05 2.95
C ALA A 16 -2.95 12.36 2.91
N MET A 17 -4.23 12.28 3.26
CA MET A 17 -5.13 13.44 3.33
C MET A 17 -4.70 14.44 4.41
N LYS A 18 -4.35 13.96 5.60
CA LYS A 18 -3.87 14.80 6.70
C LYS A 18 -2.55 15.47 6.32
N THR A 19 -1.60 14.69 5.82
CA THR A 19 -0.31 15.23 5.37
C THR A 19 -0.48 16.29 4.28
N LEU A 20 -1.36 16.02 3.30
CA LEU A 20 -1.60 16.99 2.24
C LEU A 20 -2.20 18.28 2.77
N ALA A 21 -3.10 18.22 3.76
CA ALA A 21 -3.70 19.41 4.38
C ALA A 21 -2.69 20.24 5.20
N ASP A 22 -1.58 19.64 5.65
CA ASP A 22 -0.48 20.35 6.27
C ASP A 22 0.45 21.05 5.24
N LEU A 23 0.39 20.62 3.97
CA LEU A 23 1.27 21.10 2.89
C LEU A 23 0.60 22.17 1.98
N VAL A 24 -0.72 22.09 1.80
CA VAL A 24 -1.46 23.02 0.93
C VAL A 24 -2.80 23.41 1.57
N PRO A 25 -3.38 24.57 1.19
CA PRO A 25 -4.68 25.00 1.69
C PRO A 25 -5.78 23.97 1.46
N ALA A 26 -6.58 23.69 2.50
CA ALA A 26 -7.62 22.65 2.49
C ALA A 26 -8.65 22.84 1.35
N GLU A 27 -8.96 24.08 0.96
CA GLU A 27 -9.85 24.40 -0.15
C GLU A 27 -9.31 24.00 -1.53
N GLN A 28 -8.03 23.63 -1.61
CA GLN A 28 -7.42 23.07 -2.82
C GLN A 28 -7.53 21.55 -2.88
N ILE A 29 -8.01 20.90 -1.81
CA ILE A 29 -8.00 19.46 -1.65
C ILE A 29 -9.40 18.88 -1.86
N ILE A 30 -9.43 17.75 -2.59
CA ILE A 30 -10.65 16.98 -2.85
C ILE A 30 -10.40 15.54 -2.38
N GLY A 31 -11.24 15.05 -1.49
CA GLY A 31 -11.26 13.65 -1.07
C GLY A 31 -12.33 12.86 -1.83
N LEU A 32 -11.96 11.71 -2.39
CA LEU A 32 -12.86 10.82 -3.11
C LEU A 32 -13.17 9.58 -2.27
N ALA A 33 -14.44 9.28 -2.07
CA ALA A 33 -14.88 8.12 -1.29
C ALA A 33 -16.22 7.56 -1.78
N ARG A 34 -16.43 6.26 -1.61
CA ARG A 34 -17.74 5.62 -1.88
C ARG A 34 -18.83 6.16 -0.94
N ASN A 35 -18.48 6.32 0.33
CA ASN A 35 -19.39 6.90 1.34
C ASN A 35 -18.92 8.32 1.69
N THR A 36 -19.51 9.31 1.04
CA THR A 36 -19.15 10.72 1.21
C THR A 36 -19.52 11.26 2.59
N GLU A 37 -20.61 10.80 3.18
CA GLU A 37 -21.02 11.22 4.53
C GLU A 37 -20.01 10.78 5.60
N LYS A 38 -19.54 9.51 5.51
CA LYS A 38 -18.48 9.00 6.38
C LYS A 38 -17.18 9.79 6.15
N ALA A 39 -16.81 9.99 4.88
CA ALA A 39 -15.57 10.69 4.53
C ALA A 39 -15.53 12.13 5.05
N THR A 40 -16.64 12.86 4.95
CA THR A 40 -16.73 14.25 5.44
C THR A 40 -16.43 14.38 6.95
N LYS A 41 -16.70 13.34 7.72
CA LYS A 41 -16.40 13.30 9.17
C LYS A 41 -14.94 12.94 9.48
N MET A 42 -14.20 12.44 8.47
CA MET A 42 -12.85 11.91 8.63
C MET A 42 -11.75 12.80 8.02
N VAL A 43 -12.11 13.64 7.04
CA VAL A 43 -11.15 14.53 6.38
C VAL A 43 -10.98 15.84 7.18
N PRO A 44 -9.85 16.55 7.04
CA PRO A 44 -9.63 17.85 7.65
C PRO A 44 -10.69 18.88 7.25
N ALA A 45 -10.98 19.82 8.15
CA ALA A 45 -11.93 20.88 7.88
C ALA A 45 -11.52 21.72 6.66
N GLY A 46 -12.48 22.05 5.79
CA GLY A 46 -12.24 22.80 4.55
C GLY A 46 -11.96 21.93 3.31
N VAL A 47 -11.67 20.65 3.49
CA VAL A 47 -11.53 19.69 2.38
C VAL A 47 -12.89 19.40 1.76
N THR A 48 -12.95 19.43 0.41
CA THR A 48 -14.16 19.04 -0.33
C THR A 48 -14.21 17.52 -0.49
N VAL A 49 -15.34 16.88 -0.15
CA VAL A 49 -15.55 15.44 -0.40
C VAL A 49 -16.47 15.26 -1.60
N ARG A 50 -16.10 14.34 -2.50
CA ARG A 50 -16.91 13.96 -3.69
C ARG A 50 -17.04 12.45 -3.78
N PRO A 51 -18.07 11.93 -4.50
CA PRO A 51 -18.20 10.50 -4.76
C PRO A 51 -16.98 9.92 -5.47
N GLY A 52 -16.56 8.68 -5.10
CA GLY A 52 -15.35 8.06 -5.63
C GLY A 52 -15.45 6.53 -5.64
N ASP A 53 -16.44 6.00 -6.38
CA ASP A 53 -16.55 4.57 -6.62
C ASP A 53 -15.80 4.20 -7.90
N TYR A 54 -14.82 3.31 -7.81
CA TYR A 54 -14.02 2.85 -8.95
C TYR A 54 -14.82 2.01 -9.96
N ASN A 55 -16.04 1.60 -9.59
CA ASN A 55 -16.94 0.91 -10.49
C ASN A 55 -17.78 1.86 -11.37
N ASP A 56 -17.80 3.15 -11.05
CA ASP A 56 -18.66 4.14 -11.74
C ASP A 56 -17.81 5.24 -12.42
N VAL A 57 -17.44 4.98 -13.67
CA VAL A 57 -16.68 5.90 -14.50
C VAL A 57 -17.35 7.25 -14.67
N ALA A 58 -18.69 7.28 -14.78
CA ALA A 58 -19.43 8.51 -15.01
C ALA A 58 -19.35 9.43 -13.79
N THR A 59 -19.65 8.90 -12.61
CA THR A 59 -19.55 9.62 -11.34
C THR A 59 -18.11 10.05 -11.05
N LEU A 60 -17.12 9.17 -11.29
CA LEU A 60 -15.71 9.51 -11.13
C LEU A 60 -15.29 10.66 -12.04
N THR A 61 -15.73 10.65 -13.30
CA THR A 61 -15.44 11.73 -14.28
C THR A 61 -15.94 13.08 -13.77
N GLU A 62 -17.17 13.13 -13.28
CA GLU A 62 -17.73 14.36 -12.70
C GLU A 62 -16.96 14.79 -11.44
N SER A 63 -16.63 13.84 -10.58
CA SER A 63 -15.90 14.10 -9.33
C SER A 63 -14.47 14.57 -9.55
N LEU A 64 -13.84 14.22 -10.66
CA LEU A 64 -12.48 14.63 -11.02
C LEU A 64 -12.41 15.93 -11.83
N LYS A 65 -13.55 16.53 -12.21
CA LYS A 65 -13.54 17.82 -12.93
C LYS A 65 -12.82 18.91 -12.13
N GLY A 66 -11.88 19.58 -12.79
CA GLY A 66 -11.09 20.66 -12.22
C GLY A 66 -9.95 20.20 -11.30
N VAL A 67 -9.68 18.90 -11.23
CA VAL A 67 -8.50 18.34 -10.54
C VAL A 67 -7.27 18.46 -11.46
N ASP A 68 -6.18 19.01 -10.93
CA ASP A 68 -4.91 19.09 -11.64
C ASP A 68 -4.06 17.85 -11.37
N ARG A 69 -3.94 17.42 -10.09
CA ARG A 69 -3.12 16.28 -9.66
C ARG A 69 -3.94 15.30 -8.82
N LEU A 70 -3.79 14.03 -9.10
CA LEU A 70 -4.52 12.94 -8.45
C LEU A 70 -3.54 11.98 -7.77
N LEU A 71 -3.72 11.73 -6.48
CA LEU A 71 -3.18 10.54 -5.81
C LEU A 71 -4.20 9.41 -5.98
N PHE A 72 -3.86 8.48 -6.86
CA PHE A 72 -4.63 7.29 -7.12
C PHE A 72 -4.14 6.15 -6.24
N ILE A 73 -4.88 5.86 -5.18
CA ILE A 73 -4.62 4.74 -4.29
C ILE A 73 -5.25 3.49 -4.89
N SER A 74 -4.46 2.43 -5.06
CA SER A 74 -4.90 1.15 -5.59
C SER A 74 -6.03 0.53 -4.75
N SER A 75 -7.00 -0.12 -5.41
CA SER A 75 -8.11 -0.77 -4.72
C SER A 75 -7.69 -2.10 -4.07
N GLN A 76 -8.51 -2.60 -3.15
CA GLN A 76 -8.34 -3.93 -2.59
C GLN A 76 -8.82 -4.99 -3.60
N PRO A 77 -8.16 -6.16 -3.70
CA PRO A 77 -8.65 -7.28 -4.49
C PRO A 77 -9.90 -7.92 -3.85
N GLY A 78 -10.61 -8.77 -4.61
CA GLY A 78 -11.72 -9.59 -4.11
C GLY A 78 -13.10 -8.96 -4.18
N GLY A 79 -13.29 -7.83 -4.89
CA GLY A 79 -14.61 -7.28 -5.19
C GLY A 79 -15.28 -7.92 -6.41
N ASP A 80 -16.58 -7.61 -6.64
CA ASP A 80 -17.35 -8.11 -7.80
C ASP A 80 -16.76 -7.68 -9.15
N VAL A 81 -16.14 -6.50 -9.19
CA VAL A 81 -15.40 -6.00 -10.37
C VAL A 81 -13.91 -6.29 -10.17
N PRO A 82 -13.24 -6.94 -11.11
CA PRO A 82 -11.81 -7.19 -11.02
C PRO A 82 -11.01 -5.91 -10.75
N ARG A 83 -9.99 -6.01 -9.86
CA ARG A 83 -9.17 -4.88 -9.44
C ARG A 83 -8.55 -4.12 -10.61
N ALA A 84 -8.00 -4.83 -11.59
CA ALA A 84 -7.45 -4.23 -12.79
C ALA A 84 -8.51 -3.39 -13.55
N GLN A 85 -9.75 -3.88 -13.67
CA GLN A 85 -10.83 -3.13 -14.30
C GLN A 85 -11.20 -1.87 -13.50
N GLN A 86 -11.23 -1.93 -12.18
CA GLN A 86 -11.43 -0.76 -11.33
C GLN A 86 -10.36 0.31 -11.57
N HIS A 87 -9.11 -0.12 -11.70
CA HIS A 87 -8.00 0.80 -12.00
C HIS A 87 -8.13 1.43 -13.40
N LEU A 88 -8.49 0.66 -14.41
CA LEU A 88 -8.77 1.17 -15.75
C LEU A 88 -9.90 2.20 -15.75
N ASN A 89 -10.95 1.98 -14.98
CA ASN A 89 -12.07 2.92 -14.81
C ASN A 89 -11.60 4.26 -14.23
N VAL A 90 -10.71 4.26 -13.24
CA VAL A 90 -10.15 5.49 -12.66
C VAL A 90 -9.32 6.25 -13.69
N ILE A 91 -8.48 5.55 -14.46
CA ILE A 91 -7.65 6.15 -15.52
C ILE A 91 -8.53 6.76 -16.61
N GLU A 92 -9.56 6.04 -17.05
CA GLU A 92 -10.52 6.54 -18.04
C GLU A 92 -11.25 7.80 -17.54
N ALA A 93 -11.72 7.78 -16.30
CA ALA A 93 -12.40 8.91 -15.69
C ALA A 93 -11.47 10.14 -15.56
N ALA A 94 -10.23 9.92 -15.10
CA ALA A 94 -9.21 10.97 -14.97
C ALA A 94 -8.90 11.60 -16.34
N LYS A 95 -8.75 10.80 -17.38
CA LYS A 95 -8.54 11.26 -18.76
C LYS A 95 -9.70 12.11 -19.26
N LYS A 96 -10.94 11.63 -19.08
CA LYS A 96 -12.17 12.35 -19.47
C LYS A 96 -12.34 13.68 -18.70
N ALA A 97 -11.96 13.71 -17.44
CA ALA A 97 -12.04 14.89 -16.59
C ALA A 97 -10.92 15.91 -16.86
N GLY A 98 -9.87 15.54 -17.59
CA GLY A 98 -8.73 16.41 -17.91
C GLY A 98 -7.73 16.54 -16.76
N VAL A 99 -7.60 15.53 -15.90
CA VAL A 99 -6.54 15.45 -14.89
C VAL A 99 -5.18 15.48 -15.58
N LYS A 100 -4.26 16.32 -15.09
CA LYS A 100 -2.98 16.56 -15.75
C LYS A 100 -1.90 15.60 -15.31
N TRP A 101 -1.94 15.15 -14.05
CA TRP A 101 -0.90 14.28 -13.49
C TRP A 101 -1.46 13.34 -12.43
N ILE A 102 -0.94 12.12 -12.41
CA ILE A 102 -1.37 11.05 -11.47
C ILE A 102 -0.15 10.46 -10.77
N ALA A 103 -0.16 10.45 -9.42
CA ALA A 103 0.66 9.56 -8.62
C ALA A 103 -0.15 8.28 -8.34
N TYR A 104 0.39 7.13 -8.68
CA TYR A 104 -0.28 5.83 -8.50
C TYR A 104 0.47 4.97 -7.50
N THR A 105 -0.22 4.45 -6.47
CA THR A 105 0.37 3.49 -5.53
C THR A 105 0.49 2.12 -6.20
N SER A 106 1.72 1.77 -6.57
CA SER A 106 2.04 0.56 -7.32
C SER A 106 2.73 -0.49 -6.45
N PHE A 107 3.29 -1.51 -7.08
CA PHE A 107 3.96 -2.66 -6.50
C PHE A 107 5.48 -2.58 -6.75
N PRO A 108 6.33 -3.07 -5.83
CA PRO A 108 7.78 -3.05 -6.00
C PRO A 108 8.20 -3.71 -7.31
N HIS A 109 9.17 -3.12 -7.97
CA HIS A 109 9.76 -3.65 -9.21
C HIS A 109 8.72 -4.12 -10.25
N ALA A 110 7.57 -3.43 -10.38
CA ALA A 110 6.44 -3.88 -11.21
C ALA A 110 6.81 -4.17 -12.68
N ASP A 111 7.89 -3.61 -13.18
CA ASP A 111 8.45 -3.91 -14.51
C ASP A 111 9.20 -5.24 -14.58
N GLN A 112 9.59 -5.84 -13.46
CA GLN A 112 10.34 -7.09 -13.36
C GLN A 112 9.58 -8.17 -12.57
N ALA A 113 8.67 -7.76 -11.68
CA ALA A 113 7.91 -8.66 -10.82
C ALA A 113 7.09 -9.68 -11.63
N THR A 114 7.12 -10.93 -11.20
CA THR A 114 6.41 -12.05 -11.83
C THR A 114 5.27 -12.59 -10.97
N GLY A 115 5.19 -12.18 -9.72
CA GLY A 115 4.20 -12.60 -8.75
C GLY A 115 2.76 -12.20 -9.15
N ALA A 116 1.80 -13.02 -8.79
CA ALA A 116 0.39 -12.80 -9.14
C ALA A 116 -0.17 -11.49 -8.57
N LEU A 117 0.30 -11.06 -7.38
CA LEU A 117 -0.11 -9.77 -6.78
C LEU A 117 0.38 -8.56 -7.57
N ALA A 118 1.51 -8.68 -8.28
CA ALA A 118 2.04 -7.62 -9.14
C ALA A 118 1.21 -7.42 -10.41
N SER A 119 0.50 -8.45 -10.87
CA SER A 119 -0.20 -8.50 -12.17
C SER A 119 -1.12 -7.30 -12.40
N ASP A 120 -1.98 -6.97 -11.43
CA ASP A 120 -2.92 -5.84 -11.55
C ASP A 120 -2.18 -4.49 -11.58
N HIS A 121 -1.07 -4.38 -10.85
CA HIS A 121 -0.24 -3.19 -10.83
C HIS A 121 0.51 -3.00 -12.16
N ILE A 122 1.07 -4.08 -12.72
CA ILE A 122 1.72 -4.09 -14.03
C ILE A 122 0.74 -3.62 -15.12
N GLN A 123 -0.48 -4.14 -15.11
CA GLN A 123 -1.52 -3.72 -16.05
C GLN A 123 -1.88 -2.24 -15.88
N THR A 124 -1.96 -1.76 -14.64
CA THR A 124 -2.28 -0.36 -14.32
C THR A 124 -1.15 0.59 -14.74
N GLU A 125 0.11 0.25 -14.47
CA GLU A 125 1.26 1.03 -14.92
C GLU A 125 1.29 1.14 -16.46
N LYS A 126 1.09 0.03 -17.17
CA LYS A 126 0.99 0.02 -18.64
C LYS A 126 -0.16 0.90 -19.16
N ALA A 127 -1.32 0.84 -18.51
CA ALA A 127 -2.47 1.65 -18.88
C ALA A 127 -2.24 3.15 -18.63
N LEU A 128 -1.61 3.52 -17.50
CA LEU A 128 -1.23 4.88 -17.21
C LEU A 128 -0.21 5.40 -18.22
N ALA A 129 0.84 4.63 -18.53
CA ALA A 129 1.84 5.00 -19.53
C ALA A 129 1.21 5.23 -20.92
N ALA A 130 0.19 4.45 -21.28
CA ALA A 130 -0.53 4.59 -22.55
C ALA A 130 -1.62 5.68 -22.53
N SER A 131 -1.97 6.24 -21.37
CA SER A 131 -3.10 7.16 -21.22
C SER A 131 -2.86 8.54 -21.81
N GLY A 132 -1.60 8.96 -21.88
CA GLY A 132 -1.19 10.33 -22.23
C GLY A 132 -1.30 11.31 -21.06
N ILE A 133 -1.60 10.85 -19.84
CA ILE A 133 -1.57 11.66 -18.61
C ILE A 133 -0.16 11.56 -18.02
N ASP A 134 0.43 12.67 -17.64
CA ASP A 134 1.69 12.65 -16.89
C ASP A 134 1.52 11.87 -15.58
N HIS A 135 2.51 11.07 -15.20
CA HIS A 135 2.34 10.19 -14.05
C HIS A 135 3.66 9.89 -13.33
N THR A 136 3.50 9.38 -12.12
CA THR A 136 4.57 8.85 -11.28
C THR A 136 4.08 7.56 -10.62
N PHE A 137 4.91 6.53 -10.62
CA PHE A 137 4.65 5.29 -9.91
C PHE A 137 5.28 5.34 -8.53
N LEU A 138 4.46 5.13 -7.51
CA LEU A 138 4.88 4.99 -6.12
C LEU A 138 4.86 3.49 -5.83
N ARG A 139 5.96 2.81 -6.07
CA ARG A 139 6.10 1.38 -5.87
C ARG A 139 6.38 1.11 -4.40
N ASN A 140 5.30 0.86 -3.66
CA ASN A 140 5.35 0.62 -2.22
C ASN A 140 5.69 -0.85 -1.96
N ASN A 141 6.71 -1.08 -1.14
CA ASN A 141 7.02 -2.40 -0.61
C ASN A 141 5.95 -2.83 0.41
N TRP A 142 6.25 -3.76 1.26
CA TRP A 142 5.29 -4.41 2.15
C TRP A 142 5.04 -3.57 3.41
N TYR A 143 3.76 -3.37 3.77
CA TYR A 143 3.41 -2.66 4.98
C TYR A 143 3.60 -3.57 6.19
N LEU A 144 4.28 -3.09 7.23
CA LEU A 144 4.49 -3.86 8.46
C LEU A 144 3.14 -4.24 9.11
N GLU A 145 2.12 -3.44 8.93
CA GLU A 145 0.76 -3.72 9.39
C GLU A 145 0.10 -4.94 8.74
N ASN A 146 0.62 -5.43 7.61
CA ASN A 146 0.15 -6.69 7.01
C ASN A 146 0.49 -7.91 7.88
N GLU A 147 1.50 -7.81 8.74
CA GLU A 147 1.95 -8.88 9.63
C GLU A 147 1.19 -8.93 10.98
N MET A 148 0.17 -8.06 11.14
CA MET A 148 -0.49 -7.89 12.45
C MET A 148 -1.10 -9.17 13.02
N ASP A 149 -1.54 -10.12 12.20
CA ASP A 149 -2.12 -11.36 12.69
C ASP A 149 -1.02 -12.28 13.25
N SER A 150 0.12 -12.41 12.56
CA SER A 150 1.30 -13.14 13.03
C SER A 150 1.88 -12.49 14.29
N ILE A 151 1.97 -11.16 14.33
CA ILE A 151 2.42 -10.39 15.49
C ILE A 151 1.52 -10.65 16.70
N LYS A 152 0.20 -10.54 16.54
CA LYS A 152 -0.76 -10.80 17.62
C LYS A 152 -0.71 -12.25 18.11
N GLY A 153 -0.53 -13.20 17.21
CA GLY A 153 -0.34 -14.59 17.57
C GLY A 153 0.89 -14.80 18.48
N ALA A 154 2.03 -14.22 18.09
CA ALA A 154 3.25 -14.26 18.89
C ALA A 154 3.06 -13.60 20.26
N LEU A 155 2.39 -12.44 20.33
CA LEU A 155 2.05 -11.77 21.58
C LEU A 155 1.13 -12.59 22.51
N ALA A 156 0.31 -13.45 21.91
CA ALA A 156 -0.53 -14.42 22.65
C ALA A 156 0.21 -15.70 23.03
N GLY A 157 1.53 -15.78 22.77
CA GLY A 157 2.37 -16.96 23.06
C GLY A 157 2.22 -18.10 22.06
N GLN A 158 1.58 -17.85 20.92
CA GLN A 158 1.51 -18.81 19.83
C GLN A 158 2.85 -18.88 19.08
N PRO A 159 3.18 -19.99 18.43
CA PRO A 159 4.35 -20.07 17.57
C PRO A 159 4.26 -19.03 16.42
N PHE A 160 5.38 -18.35 16.15
CA PHE A 160 5.53 -17.52 14.97
C PHE A 160 5.97 -18.42 13.81
N VAL A 161 5.03 -18.74 12.92
CA VAL A 161 5.23 -19.68 11.83
C VAL A 161 5.26 -18.92 10.50
N TYR A 162 6.25 -19.23 9.66
CA TYR A 162 6.36 -18.60 8.34
C TYR A 162 6.94 -19.59 7.31
N GLY A 163 6.68 -19.34 6.02
CA GLY A 163 7.16 -20.14 4.90
C GLY A 163 8.10 -19.37 3.95
N ALA A 164 8.61 -18.21 4.36
CA ALA A 164 9.44 -17.34 3.51
C ALA A 164 10.93 -17.74 3.44
N GLY A 165 11.37 -18.73 4.24
CA GLY A 165 12.78 -19.10 4.33
C GLY A 165 13.66 -17.91 4.75
N GLU A 166 14.73 -17.65 4.00
CA GLU A 166 15.67 -16.54 4.20
C GLU A 166 15.33 -15.32 3.31
N GLY A 167 14.14 -15.28 2.71
CA GLY A 167 13.73 -14.17 1.87
C GLY A 167 13.60 -12.86 2.66
N HIS A 168 13.95 -11.75 2.02
CA HIS A 168 13.92 -10.43 2.62
C HIS A 168 12.68 -9.64 2.23
N VAL A 169 12.21 -8.80 3.14
CA VAL A 169 11.10 -7.88 2.93
C VAL A 169 11.50 -6.49 3.41
N GLY A 170 11.27 -5.49 2.59
CA GLY A 170 11.50 -4.09 2.92
C GLY A 170 10.34 -3.48 3.70
N TRP A 171 10.02 -4.01 4.91
CA TRP A 171 8.92 -3.47 5.71
C TRP A 171 9.10 -2.01 6.10
N ALA A 172 8.05 -1.22 5.89
CA ALA A 172 7.90 0.08 6.50
C ALA A 172 6.44 0.26 6.97
N LEU A 173 6.19 1.29 7.78
CA LEU A 173 4.84 1.59 8.25
C LEU A 173 3.97 2.11 7.09
N GLU A 174 2.70 1.68 7.01
CA GLU A 174 1.72 2.22 6.05
C GLU A 174 1.64 3.75 6.11
N HIS A 175 1.83 4.30 7.33
CA HIS A 175 1.91 5.74 7.57
C HIS A 175 3.03 6.40 6.75
N ASP A 176 4.23 5.83 6.73
CA ASP A 176 5.39 6.42 6.06
C ASP A 176 5.19 6.45 4.53
N TYR A 177 4.65 5.39 3.96
CA TYR A 177 4.28 5.34 2.55
C TYR A 177 3.22 6.40 2.20
N ALA A 178 2.21 6.56 3.05
CA ALA A 178 1.12 7.51 2.81
C ALA A 178 1.59 8.97 2.96
N GLU A 179 2.47 9.26 3.93
CA GLU A 179 3.12 10.56 4.07
C GLU A 179 3.97 10.88 2.84
N ALA A 180 4.80 9.93 2.38
CA ALA A 180 5.62 10.10 1.19
C ALA A 180 4.77 10.33 -0.07
N ALA A 181 3.69 9.60 -0.24
CA ALA A 181 2.78 9.77 -1.38
C ALA A 181 2.18 11.19 -1.43
N ALA A 182 1.79 11.75 -0.28
CA ALA A 182 1.29 13.12 -0.20
C ALA A 182 2.37 14.16 -0.51
N LYS A 183 3.62 13.94 -0.07
CA LYS A 183 4.76 14.81 -0.39
C LYS A 183 5.10 14.76 -1.88
N VAL A 184 5.06 13.59 -2.51
CA VAL A 184 5.27 13.47 -3.96
C VAL A 184 4.14 14.16 -4.73
N LEU A 185 2.90 14.09 -4.25
CA LEU A 185 1.74 14.73 -4.90
C LEU A 185 1.94 16.24 -5.08
N VAL A 186 2.64 16.90 -4.17
CA VAL A 186 2.91 18.37 -4.23
C VAL A 186 4.29 18.72 -4.80
N ASN A 187 5.14 17.74 -5.06
CA ASN A 187 6.46 17.97 -5.63
C ASN A 187 6.37 18.48 -7.07
N ASP A 188 7.03 19.60 -7.38
CA ASP A 188 7.01 20.20 -8.73
C ASP A 188 7.85 19.42 -9.74
N GLN A 189 8.81 18.61 -9.28
CA GLN A 189 9.71 17.80 -10.10
C GLN A 189 9.79 16.35 -9.57
N PRO A 190 8.67 15.60 -9.58
CA PRO A 190 8.69 14.22 -9.13
C PRO A 190 9.47 13.33 -10.10
N LYS A 191 10.13 12.28 -9.57
CA LYS A 191 10.68 11.20 -10.39
C LYS A 191 9.54 10.47 -11.11
N ALA A 192 9.85 9.80 -12.23
CA ALA A 192 8.89 8.93 -12.91
C ALA A 192 8.50 7.70 -12.05
N ILE A 193 9.46 7.19 -11.29
CA ILE A 193 9.29 6.03 -10.41
C ILE A 193 9.97 6.33 -9.08
N TYR A 194 9.33 5.94 -7.99
CA TYR A 194 9.90 5.82 -6.66
C TYR A 194 9.77 4.38 -6.20
N GLU A 195 10.88 3.76 -5.78
CA GLU A 195 10.86 2.49 -5.06
C GLU A 195 10.90 2.81 -3.56
N PHE A 196 9.81 2.55 -2.88
CA PHE A 196 9.65 2.84 -1.45
C PHE A 196 9.74 1.55 -0.65
N ALA A 197 10.70 1.46 0.27
CA ALA A 197 10.89 0.31 1.15
C ALA A 197 11.52 0.72 2.48
N GLY A 198 11.36 -0.11 3.49
CA GLY A 198 12.18 -0.12 4.69
C GLY A 198 13.51 -0.85 4.45
N ALA A 199 14.34 -0.94 5.47
CA ALA A 199 15.53 -1.78 5.43
C ALA A 199 15.12 -3.26 5.24
N PRO A 200 15.73 -4.00 4.32
CA PRO A 200 15.42 -5.41 4.12
C PRO A 200 15.68 -6.22 5.39
N ALA A 201 14.72 -7.05 5.77
CA ALA A 201 14.80 -7.94 6.92
C ALA A 201 14.09 -9.26 6.63
N THR A 202 14.46 -10.33 7.35
CA THR A 202 13.82 -11.64 7.26
C THR A 202 12.66 -11.76 8.24
N TYR A 203 11.82 -12.78 8.09
CA TYR A 203 10.82 -13.10 9.10
C TYR A 203 11.43 -13.54 10.45
N ALA A 204 12.65 -14.10 10.43
CA ALA A 204 13.39 -14.39 11.65
C ALA A 204 13.78 -13.09 12.38
N ASP A 205 14.23 -12.06 11.66
CA ASP A 205 14.52 -10.74 12.23
C ASP A 205 13.25 -10.08 12.79
N LEU A 206 12.12 -10.21 12.11
CA LEU A 206 10.82 -9.73 12.59
C LEU A 206 10.42 -10.43 13.90
N ALA A 207 10.53 -11.76 13.96
CA ALA A 207 10.25 -12.53 15.18
C ALA A 207 11.19 -12.14 16.33
N GLN A 208 12.47 -11.96 16.05
CA GLN A 208 13.45 -11.47 17.05
C GLN A 208 13.06 -10.08 17.55
N ALA A 209 12.73 -9.15 16.69
CA ALA A 209 12.34 -7.78 17.08
C ALA A 209 11.08 -7.78 17.96
N ILE A 210 10.09 -8.65 17.68
CA ILE A 210 8.89 -8.83 18.53
C ILE A 210 9.29 -9.34 19.92
N SER A 211 10.12 -10.39 19.98
CA SER A 211 10.58 -10.98 21.25
C SER A 211 11.35 -9.94 22.10
N GLU A 212 12.27 -9.21 21.50
CA GLU A 212 13.03 -8.15 22.18
C GLU A 212 12.17 -6.98 22.66
N LEU A 213 11.14 -6.60 21.89
CA LEU A 213 10.27 -5.50 22.26
C LEU A 213 9.36 -5.86 23.45
N THR A 214 8.88 -7.10 23.47
CA THR A 214 7.86 -7.54 24.44
C THR A 214 8.46 -8.30 25.62
N ASN A 215 9.73 -8.66 25.55
CA ASN A 215 10.41 -9.56 26.47
C ASN A 215 9.66 -10.90 26.64
N GLN A 216 9.05 -11.38 25.55
CA GLN A 216 8.33 -12.65 25.50
C GLN A 216 9.09 -13.64 24.62
N GLU A 217 9.17 -14.87 25.06
CA GLU A 217 9.68 -15.98 24.28
C GLU A 217 8.52 -16.72 23.63
N PHE A 218 8.63 -17.01 22.36
CA PHE A 218 7.72 -17.85 21.59
C PHE A 218 8.52 -18.69 20.59
N LYS A 219 7.95 -19.80 20.15
CA LYS A 219 8.62 -20.65 19.19
C LYS A 219 8.60 -19.99 17.80
N VAL A 220 9.75 -19.91 17.15
CA VAL A 220 9.90 -19.44 15.76
C VAL A 220 10.09 -20.67 14.87
N VAL A 221 9.29 -20.81 13.82
CA VAL A 221 9.28 -21.98 12.95
C VAL A 221 9.25 -21.56 11.50
N SER A 222 10.33 -21.85 10.79
CA SER A 222 10.37 -21.76 9.31
C SER A 222 9.92 -23.11 8.74
N LEU A 223 8.93 -23.09 7.87
CA LEU A 223 8.39 -24.27 7.19
C LEU A 223 8.62 -24.18 5.69
N ASP A 224 8.64 -25.29 4.99
CA ASP A 224 8.51 -25.26 3.54
C ASP A 224 7.07 -24.90 3.11
N ALA A 225 6.87 -24.65 1.82
CA ALA A 225 5.58 -24.16 1.32
C ALA A 225 4.42 -25.15 1.61
N ALA A 226 4.66 -26.47 1.53
CA ALA A 226 3.61 -27.46 1.74
C ALA A 226 3.22 -27.54 3.22
N ASP A 227 4.19 -27.61 4.11
CA ASP A 227 3.99 -27.63 5.55
C ASP A 227 3.41 -26.32 6.07
N TYR A 228 3.83 -25.17 5.49
CA TYR A 228 3.27 -23.87 5.85
C TYR A 228 1.79 -23.76 5.46
N ARG A 229 1.44 -24.20 4.26
CA ARG A 229 0.05 -24.27 3.81
C ARG A 229 -0.80 -25.13 4.76
N GLN A 230 -0.33 -26.33 5.07
CA GLN A 230 -1.03 -27.22 6.00
C GLN A 230 -1.22 -26.57 7.37
N SER A 231 -0.19 -25.89 7.88
CA SER A 231 -0.27 -25.15 9.15
C SER A 231 -1.33 -24.06 9.12
N LEU A 232 -1.51 -23.34 8.01
CA LEU A 232 -2.56 -22.33 7.85
C LEU A 232 -3.96 -22.97 7.86
N GLU A 233 -4.13 -24.11 7.18
CA GLU A 233 -5.38 -24.87 7.17
C GLU A 233 -5.74 -25.43 8.55
N ASP A 234 -4.77 -25.99 9.26
CA ASP A 234 -4.92 -26.50 10.63
C ASP A 234 -5.30 -25.39 11.63
N ASN A 235 -4.88 -24.15 11.37
CA ASN A 235 -5.27 -22.96 12.14
C ASN A 235 -6.58 -22.32 11.66
N GLY A 236 -7.32 -22.99 10.78
CA GLY A 236 -8.69 -22.64 10.39
C GLY A 236 -8.83 -21.73 9.17
N LEU A 237 -7.74 -21.48 8.42
CA LEU A 237 -7.88 -20.80 7.13
C LEU A 237 -8.52 -21.74 6.10
N PRO A 238 -9.47 -21.26 5.30
CA PRO A 238 -9.97 -22.03 4.16
C PRO A 238 -8.81 -22.42 3.22
N ALA A 239 -8.82 -23.63 2.69
CA ALA A 239 -7.74 -24.18 1.85
C ALA A 239 -7.39 -23.26 0.66
N GLU A 240 -8.40 -22.63 0.06
CA GLU A 240 -8.24 -21.66 -1.03
C GLU A 240 -7.44 -20.41 -0.61
N VAL A 241 -7.70 -19.93 0.61
CA VAL A 241 -6.97 -18.77 1.17
C VAL A 241 -5.56 -19.18 1.59
N ALA A 242 -5.39 -20.34 2.19
CA ALA A 242 -4.08 -20.89 2.56
C ALA A 242 -3.18 -21.07 1.32
N GLU A 243 -3.73 -21.56 0.21
CA GLU A 243 -3.04 -21.66 -1.09
C GLU A 243 -2.59 -20.29 -1.58
N ILE A 244 -3.48 -19.29 -1.53
CA ILE A 244 -3.16 -17.91 -1.95
C ILE A 244 -2.03 -17.34 -1.10
N VAL A 245 -2.13 -17.47 0.23
CA VAL A 245 -1.10 -16.94 1.15
C VAL A 245 0.24 -17.63 0.89
N THR A 246 0.25 -18.96 0.79
CA THR A 246 1.50 -19.71 0.59
C THR A 246 2.07 -19.49 -0.80
N GLY A 247 1.26 -19.64 -1.85
CA GLY A 247 1.73 -19.61 -3.23
C GLY A 247 2.07 -18.21 -3.72
N ILE A 248 1.38 -17.18 -3.24
CA ILE A 248 1.57 -15.80 -3.72
C ILE A 248 2.53 -15.06 -2.81
N ILE A 249 2.22 -14.97 -1.52
CA ILE A 249 2.98 -14.11 -0.61
C ILE A 249 4.36 -14.69 -0.33
N GLN A 250 4.43 -15.96 0.08
CA GLN A 250 5.69 -16.55 0.51
C GLN A 250 6.64 -16.81 -0.67
N THR A 251 6.12 -17.29 -1.80
CA THR A 251 6.94 -17.50 -3.00
C THR A 251 7.52 -16.18 -3.52
N MET A 252 6.75 -15.10 -3.54
CA MET A 252 7.26 -13.79 -3.92
C MET A 252 8.39 -13.30 -3.02
N ILE A 253 8.32 -13.57 -1.72
CA ILE A 253 9.36 -13.19 -0.77
C ILE A 253 10.63 -14.03 -1.01
N GLN A 254 10.49 -15.35 -1.22
CA GLN A 254 11.62 -16.22 -1.56
C GLN A 254 12.25 -15.87 -2.90
N ASP A 255 11.46 -15.46 -3.88
CA ASP A 255 11.92 -15.05 -5.21
C ASP A 255 12.56 -13.65 -5.22
N GLY A 256 12.44 -12.90 -4.10
CA GLY A 256 13.09 -11.61 -3.90
C GLY A 256 12.33 -10.39 -4.45
N ASP A 257 11.07 -10.51 -4.84
CA ASP A 257 10.26 -9.38 -5.32
C ASP A 257 10.15 -8.25 -4.28
N LEU A 258 10.34 -8.54 -2.99
CA LEU A 258 10.27 -7.59 -1.88
C LEU A 258 11.65 -7.23 -1.28
N ASP A 259 12.76 -7.73 -1.85
CA ASP A 259 14.12 -7.42 -1.40
C ASP A 259 14.61 -6.13 -2.07
N GLU A 260 14.35 -4.98 -1.45
CA GLU A 260 14.77 -3.67 -1.94
C GLU A 260 15.91 -3.12 -1.09
N THR A 261 17.07 -2.95 -1.70
CA THR A 261 18.29 -2.45 -1.05
C THR A 261 18.51 -0.95 -1.24
N THR A 262 17.77 -0.34 -2.17
CA THR A 262 17.79 1.11 -2.43
C THR A 262 16.39 1.66 -2.26
N SER A 263 16.19 2.63 -1.39
CA SER A 263 14.86 3.18 -1.12
C SER A 263 14.84 4.70 -1.22
N ASP A 264 13.87 5.21 -1.98
CA ASP A 264 13.58 6.64 -2.05
C ASP A 264 12.80 7.14 -0.82
N LEU A 265 12.28 6.23 0.03
CA LEU A 265 11.34 6.58 1.09
C LEU A 265 11.93 7.55 2.13
N PRO A 266 13.13 7.32 2.70
CA PRO A 266 13.75 8.26 3.64
C PRO A 266 13.98 9.64 3.05
N ASP A 267 14.41 9.70 1.78
CA ASP A 267 14.71 10.96 1.08
C ASP A 267 13.44 11.79 0.89
N VAL A 268 12.34 11.17 0.47
CA VAL A 268 11.05 11.84 0.29
C VAL A 268 10.47 12.28 1.64
N LEU A 269 10.61 11.47 2.67
CA LEU A 269 10.19 11.81 4.03
C LEU A 269 11.02 12.95 4.62
N GLY A 270 12.29 13.08 4.23
CA GLY A 270 13.26 14.03 4.80
C GLY A 270 13.72 13.62 6.20
N ARG A 271 13.59 12.33 6.52
CA ARG A 271 14.00 11.74 7.81
C ARG A 271 14.35 10.25 7.64
N PRO A 272 15.21 9.69 8.52
CA PRO A 272 15.41 8.24 8.55
C PRO A 272 14.10 7.51 8.90
N LEU A 273 13.97 6.28 8.41
CA LEU A 273 12.91 5.38 8.83
C LEU A 273 13.18 4.85 10.24
N PRO A 274 12.15 4.52 11.00
CA PRO A 274 12.32 3.80 12.25
C PRO A 274 12.93 2.42 11.98
N SER A 275 13.74 1.93 12.92
CA SER A 275 14.14 0.53 12.94
C SER A 275 12.90 -0.37 13.03
N LEU A 276 13.03 -1.65 12.64
CA LEU A 276 11.92 -2.61 12.71
C LEU A 276 11.31 -2.67 14.12
N LYS A 277 12.14 -2.63 15.16
CA LYS A 277 11.71 -2.60 16.56
C LYS A 277 10.92 -1.33 16.92
N GLU A 278 11.37 -0.16 16.49
CA GLU A 278 10.66 1.11 16.72
C GLU A 278 9.33 1.15 15.93
N ALA A 279 9.32 0.62 14.72
CA ALA A 279 8.11 0.50 13.90
C ALA A 279 7.09 -0.43 14.58
N LEU A 280 7.52 -1.61 15.06
CA LEU A 280 6.68 -2.52 15.85
C LEU A 280 6.11 -1.83 17.10
N GLN A 281 6.92 -1.06 17.83
CA GLN A 281 6.45 -0.33 19.02
C GLN A 281 5.31 0.66 18.70
N THR A 282 5.23 1.12 17.46
CA THR A 282 4.18 2.05 17.01
C THR A 282 2.86 1.33 16.76
N ILE A 283 2.88 0.09 16.30
CA ILE A 283 1.68 -0.67 15.92
C ILE A 283 1.20 -1.67 16.96
N ILE A 284 2.08 -2.08 17.88
CA ILE A 284 1.75 -2.93 19.04
C ILE A 284 1.35 -2.00 20.20
N LYS A 285 0.07 -1.68 20.31
CA LYS A 285 -0.47 -0.86 21.42
C LYS A 285 -1.59 -1.59 22.12
#